data_b818314dc6f3c3507bdd25bd0a148969
#
_entry.id   b818314dc6f3c3507bdd25bd0a148969
#
_cell.length_a   1.000
_cell.length_b   1.000
_cell.length_c   1.000
_cell.angle_alpha   90.00
_cell.angle_beta   90.00
_cell.angle_gamma   90.00
#
_symmetry.space_group_name_H-M   'P 1'
#
loop_
_entity.id
_entity.type
_entity.pdbx_description
1 polymer ?
#
loop_
_entity_poly.entity_id
_entity_poly.type
_entity_poly.pdbx_seq_one_letter_code
_entity_poly.pdbx_strand_id
1 'polypeptide(L)'
;MNFEWTRHFPYKEPRSQQIEAIEKILKSFQEKRFYALEAGTGVGKSAIGLTVSKAILENEEPPEGYEKGAIFVTTQKILQDQYESDFSSTGMASIKSSSNYRCSYKKFKSCAEGQTDLQTVEKGTKQWNVCNFNCTYRNAKQKFLDAKLSVTNFPYLMTESNYNGKIKPRQLLIIDEAHNVESELSRFIEVSVSEKFIKSQLKLSFPDVGTHHQAFVWIRDEYYPKLKSHCDHIKKMLEKYQGLTQKIDQFTSLSKQLKLTDSHFKKIEQFLEVHEKDNWVFEIEKSQYRGMRKLMFKPIDVSKYAEQYLFRLGHKVLFMSATLLSHEKFAETLGIKSEQIRGLSLPSPFPVSNRPILHVPMGKMSSKEIDRTLPVLCEAIEKILEQHKDEKGIIHTHSYKISNFIKNNVKSKRLLFSDASDREKVLKKHMKSKTPTVLVSPSMTEGVDLRGDASRFQVLCKVPYPFLGDKLVKKRMNKWKWWYSFQTAKKIIQSIGRSIRSNDDKAVTYILDSDWSRFYRYNSGLFPKDFLKCIK
;
A
#
# COMPACT_ATOMS: atom_id res chain seq x y z
N MET A 1 2.86 20.49 -28.47
CA MET A 1 1.41 20.76 -28.43
C MET A 1 1.12 21.55 -27.17
N ASN A 2 0.39 22.67 -27.27
CA ASN A 2 -0.15 23.33 -26.09
C ASN A 2 -1.44 22.63 -25.72
N PHE A 3 -1.44 21.92 -24.61
CA PHE A 3 -2.64 21.29 -24.07
C PHE A 3 -3.51 22.37 -23.41
N GLU A 4 -4.73 22.54 -23.90
CA GLU A 4 -5.72 23.40 -23.24
C GLU A 4 -6.34 22.66 -22.05
N TRP A 5 -5.59 22.56 -20.95
CA TRP A 5 -5.94 21.73 -19.79
C TRP A 5 -6.85 22.43 -18.75
N THR A 6 -6.93 23.76 -18.77
CA THR A 6 -7.61 24.54 -17.71
C THR A 6 -9.07 24.17 -17.51
N ARG A 7 -9.81 23.86 -18.59
CA ARG A 7 -11.21 23.41 -18.55
C ARG A 7 -11.41 22.05 -17.89
N HIS A 8 -10.35 21.27 -17.71
CA HIS A 8 -10.38 19.96 -17.09
C HIS A 8 -10.11 19.99 -15.59
N PHE A 9 -9.71 21.15 -15.06
CA PHE A 9 -9.44 21.29 -13.65
C PHE A 9 -10.75 21.19 -12.85
N PRO A 10 -10.81 20.32 -11.80
CA PRO A 10 -12.07 19.99 -11.13
C PRO A 10 -12.59 21.07 -10.18
N TYR A 11 -11.80 22.10 -9.87
CA TYR A 11 -12.15 23.18 -8.95
C TYR A 11 -12.13 24.53 -9.68
N LYS A 12 -12.61 25.58 -9.00
CA LYS A 12 -12.77 26.92 -9.59
C LYS A 12 -11.46 27.47 -10.18
N GLU A 13 -10.37 27.39 -9.42
CA GLU A 13 -9.06 27.91 -9.84
C GLU A 13 -7.92 27.00 -9.35
N PRO A 14 -6.93 26.70 -10.20
CA PRO A 14 -5.73 25.98 -9.80
C PRO A 14 -4.76 26.88 -9.05
N ARG A 15 -4.07 26.34 -8.07
CA ARG A 15 -2.96 27.02 -7.38
C ARG A 15 -1.71 27.03 -8.26
N SER A 16 -0.79 27.98 -8.03
CA SER A 16 0.45 28.11 -8.81
C SER A 16 1.25 26.79 -8.90
N GLN A 17 1.37 26.04 -7.79
CA GLN A 17 2.04 24.74 -7.77
C GLN A 17 1.32 23.68 -8.60
N GLN A 18 -0.01 23.74 -8.69
CA GLN A 18 -0.79 22.81 -9.52
C GLN A 18 -0.62 23.13 -11.01
N ILE A 19 -0.61 24.41 -11.35
CA ILE A 19 -0.32 24.88 -12.71
C ILE A 19 1.06 24.37 -13.14
N GLU A 20 2.10 24.65 -12.35
CA GLU A 20 3.47 24.22 -12.62
C GLU A 20 3.55 22.70 -12.83
N ALA A 21 2.91 21.92 -11.94
CA ALA A 21 2.93 20.46 -12.04
C ALA A 21 2.24 19.97 -13.33
N ILE A 22 1.03 20.46 -13.62
CA ILE A 22 0.26 20.02 -14.78
C ILE A 22 1.03 20.30 -16.08
N GLU A 23 1.54 21.52 -16.23
CA GLU A 23 2.28 21.93 -17.43
C GLU A 23 3.56 21.12 -17.63
N LYS A 24 4.36 20.92 -16.57
CA LYS A 24 5.57 20.13 -16.63
C LYS A 24 5.31 18.67 -16.93
N ILE A 25 4.25 18.06 -16.36
CA ILE A 25 3.85 16.69 -16.63
C ILE A 25 3.44 16.54 -18.10
N LEU A 26 2.54 17.37 -18.58
CA LEU A 26 2.04 17.32 -19.96
C LEU A 26 3.16 17.53 -20.98
N LYS A 27 4.04 18.52 -20.74
CA LYS A 27 5.22 18.72 -21.57
C LYS A 27 6.15 17.52 -21.58
N SER A 28 6.43 16.92 -20.41
CA SER A 28 7.32 15.78 -20.31
C SER A 28 6.76 14.53 -21.00
N PHE A 29 5.46 14.30 -20.94
CA PHE A 29 4.82 13.15 -21.58
C PHE A 29 4.83 13.17 -23.11
N GLN A 30 5.26 14.27 -23.74
CA GLN A 30 5.53 14.31 -25.16
C GLN A 30 6.80 13.50 -25.55
N GLU A 31 7.74 13.36 -24.59
CA GLU A 31 9.05 12.73 -24.84
C GLU A 31 9.33 11.53 -23.92
N LYS A 32 8.73 11.51 -22.73
CA LYS A 32 9.01 10.56 -21.68
C LYS A 32 7.79 9.70 -21.34
N ARG A 33 8.03 8.45 -21.06
CA ARG A 33 6.97 7.51 -20.64
C ARG A 33 6.58 7.67 -19.18
N PHE A 34 7.53 8.03 -18.32
CA PHE A 34 7.35 8.09 -16.89
C PHE A 34 7.50 9.51 -16.35
N TYR A 35 6.66 9.86 -15.38
CA TYR A 35 6.81 11.09 -14.63
C TYR A 35 6.60 10.86 -13.14
N ALA A 36 7.48 11.42 -12.29
CA ALA A 36 7.42 11.32 -10.84
C ALA A 36 7.14 12.69 -10.21
N LEU A 37 5.93 12.86 -9.66
CA LEU A 37 5.53 14.05 -8.93
C LEU A 37 5.64 13.81 -7.44
N GLU A 38 6.60 14.48 -6.79
CA GLU A 38 6.64 14.59 -5.35
C GLU A 38 5.95 15.89 -4.92
N ALA A 39 4.82 15.75 -4.25
CA ALA A 39 4.04 16.88 -3.78
C ALA A 39 3.45 16.56 -2.42
N GLY A 40 3.72 17.40 -1.43
CA GLY A 40 3.24 17.23 -0.07
C GLY A 40 1.71 17.10 0.01
N THR A 41 1.22 16.68 1.16
CA THR A 41 -0.22 16.69 1.43
C THR A 41 -0.76 18.13 1.31
N GLY A 42 -1.99 18.27 0.82
CA GLY A 42 -2.61 19.59 0.61
C GLY A 42 -2.29 20.27 -0.72
N VAL A 43 -1.30 19.84 -1.49
CA VAL A 43 -1.04 20.37 -2.85
C VAL A 43 -2.19 20.03 -3.82
N GLY A 44 -2.93 18.94 -3.57
CA GLY A 44 -4.04 18.53 -4.44
C GLY A 44 -3.61 17.61 -5.59
N LYS A 45 -2.77 16.62 -5.29
CA LYS A 45 -2.29 15.60 -6.25
C LYS A 45 -3.42 14.96 -7.07
N SER A 46 -4.53 14.64 -6.42
CA SER A 46 -5.67 13.99 -7.09
C SER A 46 -6.26 14.85 -8.21
N ALA A 47 -6.37 16.18 -7.98
CA ALA A 47 -6.82 17.12 -9.00
C ALA A 47 -5.81 17.25 -10.15
N ILE A 48 -4.50 17.25 -9.85
CA ILE A 48 -3.44 17.24 -10.86
C ILE A 48 -3.55 16.00 -11.73
N GLY A 49 -3.62 14.81 -11.11
CA GLY A 49 -3.75 13.55 -11.84
C GLY A 49 -4.99 13.48 -12.71
N LEU A 50 -6.15 13.95 -12.21
CA LEU A 50 -7.38 14.02 -12.97
C LEU A 50 -7.25 14.95 -14.18
N THR A 51 -6.73 16.16 -13.98
CA THR A 51 -6.56 17.17 -15.05
C THR A 51 -5.64 16.66 -16.15
N VAL A 52 -4.47 16.12 -15.77
CA VAL A 52 -3.53 15.50 -16.72
C VAL A 52 -4.19 14.39 -17.51
N SER A 53 -4.97 13.53 -16.83
CA SER A 53 -5.67 12.43 -17.50
C SER A 53 -6.64 12.94 -18.57
N LYS A 54 -7.50 13.89 -18.21
CA LYS A 54 -8.50 14.43 -19.13
C LYS A 54 -7.84 15.15 -20.31
N ALA A 55 -6.78 15.93 -20.04
CA ALA A 55 -6.04 16.62 -21.09
C ALA A 55 -5.40 15.64 -22.09
N ILE A 56 -4.78 14.56 -21.63
CA ILE A 56 -4.19 13.52 -22.49
C ILE A 56 -5.29 12.79 -23.29
N LEU A 57 -6.37 12.37 -22.62
CA LEU A 57 -7.45 11.62 -23.26
C LEU A 57 -8.19 12.43 -24.34
N GLU A 58 -8.19 13.73 -24.24
CA GLU A 58 -8.82 14.58 -25.24
C GLU A 58 -7.90 14.87 -26.44
N ASN A 59 -6.61 15.08 -26.19
CA ASN A 59 -5.67 15.58 -27.19
C ASN A 59 -4.82 14.49 -27.85
N GLU A 60 -4.82 13.25 -27.31
CA GLU A 60 -4.02 12.15 -27.83
C GLU A 60 -4.88 10.91 -28.05
N GLU A 61 -4.65 10.22 -29.17
CA GLU A 61 -5.19 8.87 -29.36
C GLU A 61 -4.26 7.81 -28.75
N PRO A 62 -4.80 6.72 -28.21
CA PRO A 62 -3.99 5.65 -27.66
C PRO A 62 -3.18 4.95 -28.75
N PRO A 63 -1.92 4.61 -28.49
CA PRO A 63 -1.15 3.78 -29.41
C PRO A 63 -1.69 2.36 -29.47
N GLU A 64 -1.26 1.60 -30.47
CA GLU A 64 -1.65 0.20 -30.62
C GLU A 64 -1.39 -0.60 -29.34
N GLY A 65 -2.35 -1.45 -28.96
CA GLY A 65 -2.29 -2.27 -27.75
C GLY A 65 -2.82 -1.58 -26.48
N TYR A 66 -3.19 -0.29 -26.53
CA TYR A 66 -3.75 0.43 -25.40
C TYR A 66 -5.14 0.96 -25.68
N GLU A 67 -6.03 0.84 -24.69
CA GLU A 67 -7.38 1.43 -24.77
C GLU A 67 -7.36 2.90 -24.32
N LYS A 68 -8.26 3.71 -24.89
CA LYS A 68 -8.44 5.12 -24.48
C LYS A 68 -8.99 5.18 -23.06
N GLY A 69 -8.19 5.68 -22.14
CA GLY A 69 -8.58 5.79 -20.74
C GLY A 69 -7.40 5.93 -19.78
N ALA A 70 -7.72 6.19 -18.52
CA ALA A 70 -6.78 6.26 -17.42
C ALA A 70 -7.19 5.35 -16.26
N ILE A 71 -6.23 4.64 -15.68
CA ILE A 71 -6.41 3.85 -14.47
C ILE A 71 -5.67 4.55 -13.33
N PHE A 72 -6.42 4.90 -12.27
CA PHE A 72 -5.87 5.38 -11.01
C PHE A 72 -5.69 4.19 -10.06
N VAL A 73 -4.51 4.10 -9.45
CA VAL A 73 -4.17 3.03 -8.50
C VAL A 73 -3.78 3.63 -7.18
N THR A 74 -4.41 3.15 -6.10
CA THR A 74 -4.13 3.59 -4.74
C THR A 74 -3.72 2.42 -3.86
N THR A 75 -3.07 2.69 -2.73
CA THR A 75 -2.71 1.64 -1.75
C THR A 75 -3.83 1.33 -0.76
N GLN A 76 -4.77 2.26 -0.57
CA GLN A 76 -5.78 2.18 0.46
C GLN A 76 -7.19 2.34 -0.10
N LYS A 77 -8.12 1.52 0.42
CA LYS A 77 -9.54 1.59 0.03
C LYS A 77 -10.20 2.93 0.36
N ILE A 78 -9.75 3.59 1.44
CA ILE A 78 -10.27 4.91 1.84
C ILE A 78 -9.93 5.96 0.78
N LEU A 79 -8.70 5.95 0.25
CA LEU A 79 -8.31 6.85 -0.84
C LEU A 79 -9.09 6.55 -2.13
N GLN A 80 -9.34 5.27 -2.41
CA GLN A 80 -10.17 4.86 -3.54
C GLN A 80 -11.60 5.40 -3.42
N ASP A 81 -12.21 5.32 -2.21
CA ASP A 81 -13.54 5.88 -1.95
C ASP A 81 -13.55 7.40 -2.10
N GLN A 82 -12.47 8.06 -1.69
CA GLN A 82 -12.30 9.50 -1.84
C GLN A 82 -12.24 9.91 -3.32
N TYR A 83 -11.46 9.22 -4.15
CA TYR A 83 -11.43 9.48 -5.60
C TYR A 83 -12.81 9.32 -6.24
N GLU A 84 -13.54 8.27 -5.89
CA GLU A 84 -14.89 8.03 -6.39
C GLU A 84 -15.86 9.12 -5.95
N SER A 85 -15.80 9.55 -4.68
CA SER A 85 -16.65 10.62 -4.14
C SER A 85 -16.33 11.99 -4.75
N ASP A 86 -15.04 12.37 -4.77
CA ASP A 86 -14.61 13.71 -5.19
C ASP A 86 -14.79 13.92 -6.70
N PHE A 87 -14.72 12.84 -7.49
CA PHE A 87 -14.73 12.91 -8.96
C PHE A 87 -15.86 12.13 -9.63
N SER A 88 -16.92 11.82 -8.89
CA SER A 88 -18.12 11.13 -9.42
C SER A 88 -18.73 11.82 -10.64
N SER A 89 -18.77 13.16 -10.63
CA SER A 89 -19.29 13.98 -11.74
C SER A 89 -18.48 13.84 -13.04
N THR A 90 -17.26 13.30 -12.97
CA THR A 90 -16.42 13.10 -14.16
C THR A 90 -16.63 11.73 -14.83
N GLY A 91 -17.53 10.91 -14.32
CA GLY A 91 -17.73 9.53 -14.78
C GLY A 91 -16.67 8.56 -14.28
N MET A 92 -15.89 8.91 -13.25
CA MET A 92 -14.92 8.00 -12.64
C MET A 92 -15.63 6.80 -12.01
N ALA A 93 -15.19 5.59 -12.37
CA ALA A 93 -15.73 4.35 -11.85
C ALA A 93 -14.73 3.62 -10.96
N SER A 94 -15.23 3.06 -9.86
CA SER A 94 -14.42 2.38 -8.84
C SER A 94 -14.73 0.89 -8.77
N ILE A 95 -13.70 0.06 -8.54
CA ILE A 95 -13.86 -1.37 -8.30
C ILE A 95 -12.96 -1.87 -7.17
N LYS A 96 -13.54 -2.64 -6.26
CA LYS A 96 -12.86 -3.39 -5.20
C LYS A 96 -13.06 -4.89 -5.42
N SER A 97 -12.38 -5.73 -4.63
CA SER A 97 -12.62 -7.17 -4.68
C SER A 97 -14.07 -7.52 -4.33
N SER A 98 -14.58 -8.61 -4.88
CA SER A 98 -15.96 -9.08 -4.67
C SER A 98 -16.34 -9.29 -3.20
N SER A 99 -15.37 -9.50 -2.32
CA SER A 99 -15.57 -9.57 -0.87
C SER A 99 -16.02 -8.23 -0.23
N ASN A 100 -15.83 -7.10 -0.91
CA ASN A 100 -16.25 -5.78 -0.43
C ASN A 100 -17.69 -5.40 -0.84
N TYR A 101 -18.35 -6.25 -1.63
CA TYR A 101 -19.74 -6.03 -2.07
C TYR A 101 -20.66 -7.03 -1.39
N ARG A 102 -21.83 -6.57 -0.95
CA ARG A 102 -22.88 -7.46 -0.45
C ARG A 102 -23.46 -8.24 -1.62
N CYS A 103 -23.77 -9.51 -1.40
CA CYS A 103 -24.43 -10.32 -2.40
C CYS A 103 -25.86 -9.81 -2.65
N SER A 104 -26.19 -9.52 -3.90
CA SER A 104 -27.52 -8.99 -4.27
C SER A 104 -28.64 -10.01 -4.06
N TYR A 105 -28.33 -11.30 -4.06
CA TYR A 105 -29.29 -12.38 -3.80
C TYR A 105 -29.27 -12.84 -2.34
N LYS A 106 -28.10 -13.18 -1.80
CA LYS A 106 -27.90 -13.61 -0.40
C LYS A 106 -27.39 -12.42 0.44
N LYS A 107 -28.29 -11.54 0.86
CA LYS A 107 -27.97 -10.24 1.50
C LYS A 107 -27.06 -10.30 2.73
N PHE A 108 -26.96 -11.46 3.39
CA PHE A 108 -26.09 -11.64 4.57
C PHE A 108 -24.65 -12.09 4.22
N LYS A 109 -24.37 -12.40 2.95
CA LYS A 109 -23.07 -12.85 2.45
C LYS A 109 -22.41 -11.76 1.60
N SER A 110 -21.09 -11.85 1.45
CA SER A 110 -20.37 -11.10 0.43
C SER A 110 -20.66 -11.66 -0.98
N CYS A 111 -20.42 -10.85 -2.01
CA CYS A 111 -20.52 -11.32 -3.38
C CYS A 111 -19.52 -12.46 -3.67
N ALA A 112 -18.32 -12.43 -3.06
CA ALA A 112 -17.34 -13.50 -3.18
C ALA A 112 -17.89 -14.87 -2.70
N GLU A 113 -18.65 -14.86 -1.59
CA GLU A 113 -19.32 -16.06 -1.08
C GLU A 113 -20.53 -16.47 -1.92
N GLY A 114 -21.30 -15.51 -2.43
CA GLY A 114 -22.46 -15.76 -3.28
C GLY A 114 -22.09 -16.29 -4.68
N GLN A 115 -20.97 -15.87 -5.24
CA GLN A 115 -20.51 -16.34 -6.56
C GLN A 115 -20.17 -17.84 -6.59
N THR A 116 -19.77 -18.42 -5.47
CA THR A 116 -19.47 -19.85 -5.42
C THR A 116 -20.69 -20.74 -5.62
N ASP A 117 -21.86 -20.23 -5.24
CA ASP A 117 -23.11 -20.98 -5.42
C ASP A 117 -23.64 -20.84 -6.85
N LEU A 118 -23.21 -19.82 -7.61
CA LEU A 118 -23.75 -19.54 -8.95
C LEU A 118 -23.44 -20.61 -10.00
N GLN A 119 -22.33 -21.33 -9.84
CA GLN A 119 -21.93 -22.39 -10.75
C GLN A 119 -22.85 -23.62 -10.70
N THR A 120 -23.64 -23.74 -9.62
CA THR A 120 -24.59 -24.85 -9.41
C THR A 120 -26.03 -24.47 -9.73
N VAL A 121 -26.27 -23.19 -10.07
CA VAL A 121 -27.62 -22.67 -10.27
C VAL A 121 -28.00 -22.75 -11.73
N GLU A 122 -29.16 -23.34 -12.01
CA GLU A 122 -29.72 -23.45 -13.37
C GLU A 122 -29.95 -22.05 -13.97
N LYS A 123 -29.69 -21.95 -15.27
CA LYS A 123 -29.96 -20.74 -16.06
C LYS A 123 -31.48 -20.43 -16.01
N GLY A 124 -31.79 -19.14 -15.85
CA GLY A 124 -33.18 -18.67 -15.77
C GLY A 124 -33.79 -18.63 -14.37
N THR A 125 -33.13 -19.23 -13.35
CA THR A 125 -33.62 -19.14 -11.98
C THR A 125 -33.46 -17.71 -11.43
N LYS A 126 -34.23 -17.36 -10.38
CA LYS A 126 -34.16 -16.05 -9.72
C LYS A 126 -32.71 -15.70 -9.29
N GLN A 127 -31.97 -16.64 -8.72
CA GLN A 127 -30.59 -16.43 -8.31
C GLN A 127 -29.67 -16.16 -9.51
N TRP A 128 -29.82 -16.96 -10.59
CA TRP A 128 -29.05 -16.77 -11.81
C TRP A 128 -29.31 -15.40 -12.43
N ASN A 129 -30.57 -14.98 -12.53
CA ASN A 129 -30.98 -13.68 -13.07
C ASN A 129 -30.42 -12.53 -12.25
N VAL A 130 -30.55 -12.56 -10.91
CA VAL A 130 -30.00 -11.52 -10.03
C VAL A 130 -28.49 -11.43 -10.16
N CYS A 131 -27.78 -12.55 -10.19
CA CYS A 131 -26.32 -12.56 -10.29
C CYS A 131 -25.79 -12.15 -11.68
N ASN A 132 -26.54 -12.35 -12.74
CA ASN A 132 -26.11 -11.98 -14.10
C ASN A 132 -26.54 -10.57 -14.49
N PHE A 133 -27.70 -10.09 -14.08
CA PHE A 133 -28.26 -8.82 -14.54
C PHE A 133 -28.33 -7.74 -13.45
N ASN A 134 -28.44 -8.11 -12.15
CA ASN A 134 -28.63 -7.17 -11.05
C ASN A 134 -27.58 -7.30 -9.95
N CYS A 135 -26.40 -7.84 -10.25
CA CYS A 135 -25.32 -8.00 -9.27
C CYS A 135 -24.54 -6.69 -9.11
N THR A 136 -24.51 -6.14 -7.89
CA THR A 136 -23.79 -4.90 -7.57
C THR A 136 -22.29 -4.98 -7.93
N TYR A 137 -21.65 -6.12 -7.68
CA TYR A 137 -20.24 -6.31 -8.04
C TYR A 137 -20.02 -6.38 -9.56
N ARG A 138 -20.85 -7.15 -10.29
CA ARG A 138 -20.72 -7.26 -11.76
C ARG A 138 -20.97 -5.93 -12.43
N ASN A 139 -21.99 -5.20 -11.99
CA ASN A 139 -22.31 -3.88 -12.51
C ASN A 139 -21.16 -2.88 -12.22
N ALA A 140 -20.59 -2.90 -11.00
CA ALA A 140 -19.42 -2.08 -10.69
C ALA A 140 -18.21 -2.47 -11.55
N LYS A 141 -17.98 -3.78 -11.78
CA LYS A 141 -16.89 -4.26 -12.63
C LYS A 141 -17.07 -3.82 -14.08
N GLN A 142 -18.28 -3.95 -14.63
CA GLN A 142 -18.57 -3.52 -15.99
C GLN A 142 -18.38 -2.01 -16.14
N LYS A 143 -18.94 -1.20 -15.21
CA LYS A 143 -18.74 0.24 -15.19
C LYS A 143 -17.24 0.61 -15.15
N PHE A 144 -16.45 -0.08 -14.33
CA PHE A 144 -15.01 0.13 -14.26
C PHE A 144 -14.29 -0.18 -15.57
N LEU A 145 -14.68 -1.25 -16.26
CA LEU A 145 -14.09 -1.64 -17.55
C LEU A 145 -14.45 -0.65 -18.66
N ASP A 146 -15.69 -0.16 -18.68
CA ASP A 146 -16.20 0.74 -19.73
C ASP A 146 -15.83 2.22 -19.49
N ALA A 147 -15.56 2.61 -18.25
CA ALA A 147 -15.26 4.00 -17.91
C ALA A 147 -13.91 4.45 -18.47
N LYS A 148 -13.85 5.65 -19.02
CA LYS A 148 -12.58 6.29 -19.44
C LYS A 148 -11.67 6.62 -18.26
N LEU A 149 -12.25 6.93 -17.10
CA LEU A 149 -11.53 7.18 -15.86
C LEU A 149 -11.92 6.11 -14.84
N SER A 150 -10.96 5.37 -14.34
CA SER A 150 -11.20 4.25 -13.42
C SER A 150 -10.25 4.32 -12.23
N VAL A 151 -10.73 3.94 -11.05
CA VAL A 151 -9.90 3.86 -9.83
C VAL A 151 -10.01 2.50 -9.15
N THR A 152 -8.87 1.95 -8.75
CA THR A 152 -8.81 0.69 -8.00
C THR A 152 -7.58 0.67 -7.07
N ASN A 153 -7.37 -0.46 -6.37
CA ASN A 153 -6.21 -0.65 -5.51
C ASN A 153 -5.22 -1.66 -6.12
N PHE A 154 -3.96 -1.60 -5.67
CA PHE A 154 -2.89 -2.46 -6.17
C PHE A 154 -3.25 -3.95 -6.17
N PRO A 155 -3.69 -4.57 -5.05
CA PRO A 155 -3.98 -6.00 -5.04
C PRO A 155 -5.02 -6.42 -6.07
N TYR A 156 -6.06 -5.60 -6.28
CA TYR A 156 -7.09 -5.88 -7.26
C TYR A 156 -6.56 -5.75 -8.69
N LEU A 157 -5.90 -4.63 -9.00
CA LEU A 157 -5.31 -4.39 -10.32
C LEU A 157 -4.34 -5.52 -10.70
N MET A 158 -3.37 -5.80 -9.83
CA MET A 158 -2.34 -6.80 -10.08
C MET A 158 -2.93 -8.20 -10.30
N THR A 159 -3.92 -8.60 -9.49
CA THR A 159 -4.56 -9.90 -9.62
C THR A 159 -5.40 -10.02 -10.88
N GLU A 160 -6.23 -9.02 -11.17
CA GLU A 160 -7.15 -9.06 -12.33
C GLU A 160 -6.41 -8.95 -13.66
N SER A 161 -5.33 -8.16 -13.73
CA SER A 161 -4.56 -7.98 -14.97
C SER A 161 -3.59 -9.13 -15.25
N ASN A 162 -3.01 -9.75 -14.22
CA ASN A 162 -2.00 -10.78 -14.41
C ASN A 162 -2.55 -12.22 -14.38
N TYR A 163 -3.63 -12.48 -13.64
CA TYR A 163 -4.19 -13.84 -13.54
C TYR A 163 -5.52 -14.02 -14.27
N ASN A 164 -6.36 -12.98 -14.38
CA ASN A 164 -7.68 -13.08 -15.00
C ASN A 164 -7.77 -12.42 -16.38
N GLY A 165 -6.79 -11.57 -16.74
CA GLY A 165 -6.67 -10.96 -18.07
C GLY A 165 -7.81 -10.01 -18.48
N LYS A 166 -8.64 -9.55 -17.53
CA LYS A 166 -9.84 -8.75 -17.87
C LYS A 166 -9.61 -7.25 -17.92
N ILE A 167 -8.55 -6.77 -17.30
CA ILE A 167 -8.18 -5.36 -17.34
C ILE A 167 -7.12 -5.18 -18.42
N LYS A 168 -7.49 -4.45 -19.44
CA LYS A 168 -6.62 -4.14 -20.58
C LYS A 168 -5.74 -2.93 -20.27
N PRO A 169 -4.56 -2.85 -20.89
CA PRO A 169 -3.70 -1.68 -20.80
C PRO A 169 -4.42 -0.42 -21.30
N ARG A 170 -4.14 0.72 -20.65
CA ARG A 170 -4.73 2.00 -21.03
C ARG A 170 -3.67 3.04 -21.36
N GLN A 171 -4.10 4.12 -21.95
CA GLN A 171 -3.26 5.24 -22.35
C GLN A 171 -2.48 5.83 -21.16
N LEU A 172 -3.09 5.89 -19.96
CA LEU A 172 -2.45 6.44 -18.77
C LEU A 172 -2.68 5.57 -17.53
N LEU A 173 -1.61 5.29 -16.80
CA LEU A 173 -1.62 4.70 -15.47
C LEU A 173 -1.17 5.76 -14.46
N ILE A 174 -2.03 6.06 -13.48
CA ILE A 174 -1.74 7.01 -12.41
C ILE A 174 -1.60 6.25 -11.11
N ILE A 175 -0.46 6.36 -10.48
CA ILE A 175 -0.14 5.66 -9.25
C ILE A 175 -0.03 6.68 -8.11
N ASP A 176 -1.05 6.72 -7.26
CA ASP A 176 -1.04 7.54 -6.05
C ASP A 176 -0.41 6.78 -4.88
N GLU A 177 0.20 7.52 -3.97
CA GLU A 177 1.08 7.00 -2.91
C GLU A 177 2.20 6.10 -3.49
N ALA A 178 2.80 6.57 -4.58
CA ALA A 178 3.76 5.83 -5.41
C ALA A 178 5.00 5.35 -4.64
N HIS A 179 5.32 5.94 -3.49
CA HIS A 179 6.39 5.47 -2.60
C HIS A 179 6.19 4.02 -2.11
N ASN A 180 4.99 3.45 -2.30
CA ASN A 180 4.66 2.07 -1.94
C ASN A 180 4.78 1.07 -3.11
N VAL A 181 5.05 1.51 -4.34
CA VAL A 181 5.08 0.63 -5.53
C VAL A 181 6.02 -0.55 -5.35
N GLU A 182 7.25 -0.30 -4.87
CA GLU A 182 8.23 -1.36 -4.61
C GLU A 182 7.69 -2.42 -3.65
N SER A 183 7.06 -1.99 -2.56
CA SER A 183 6.51 -2.91 -1.55
C SER A 183 5.27 -3.66 -2.04
N GLU A 184 4.42 -3.03 -2.84
CA GLU A 184 3.24 -3.67 -3.44
C GLU A 184 3.63 -4.71 -4.49
N LEU A 185 4.61 -4.40 -5.35
CA LEU A 185 5.20 -5.37 -6.27
C LEU A 185 5.85 -6.54 -5.52
N SER A 186 6.63 -6.24 -4.48
CA SER A 186 7.26 -7.29 -3.66
C SER A 186 6.22 -8.24 -3.04
N ARG A 187 5.12 -7.71 -2.47
CA ARG A 187 4.01 -8.53 -1.93
C ARG A 187 3.30 -9.36 -3.00
N PHE A 188 3.14 -8.80 -4.19
CA PHE A 188 2.51 -9.51 -5.29
C PHE A 188 3.36 -10.69 -5.76
N ILE A 189 4.67 -10.49 -5.85
CA ILE A 189 5.62 -11.47 -6.38
C ILE A 189 6.01 -12.52 -5.31
N GLU A 190 6.09 -12.14 -4.01
CA GLU A 190 6.51 -13.04 -2.94
C GLU A 190 5.69 -14.33 -2.93
N VAL A 191 6.35 -15.46 -2.67
CA VAL A 191 5.73 -16.77 -2.56
C VAL A 191 5.73 -17.24 -1.13
N SER A 192 4.62 -17.84 -0.71
CA SER A 192 4.52 -18.42 0.62
C SER A 192 3.79 -19.75 0.61
N VAL A 193 4.36 -20.76 1.26
CA VAL A 193 3.80 -22.10 1.37
C VAL A 193 3.53 -22.41 2.84
N SER A 194 2.26 -22.58 3.19
CA SER A 194 1.80 -22.77 4.58
C SER A 194 1.78 -24.25 4.95
N GLU A 195 2.34 -24.61 6.09
CA GLU A 195 2.33 -25.98 6.62
C GLU A 195 0.90 -26.53 6.77
N LYS A 196 -0.06 -25.68 7.18
CA LYS A 196 -1.46 -26.06 7.27
C LYS A 196 -2.02 -26.53 5.92
N PHE A 197 -1.76 -25.76 4.85
CA PHE A 197 -2.25 -26.08 3.51
C PHE A 197 -1.60 -27.37 2.99
N ILE A 198 -0.28 -27.51 3.13
CA ILE A 198 0.46 -28.72 2.70
C ILE A 198 -0.13 -29.96 3.34
N LYS A 199 -0.28 -29.96 4.67
CA LYS A 199 -0.78 -31.13 5.42
C LYS A 199 -2.26 -31.40 5.13
N SER A 200 -3.11 -30.37 5.12
CA SER A 200 -4.56 -30.58 5.00
C SER A 200 -5.01 -30.90 3.58
N GLN A 201 -4.42 -30.25 2.57
CA GLN A 201 -4.87 -30.33 1.20
C GLN A 201 -4.02 -31.28 0.34
N LEU A 202 -2.71 -31.22 0.48
CA LEU A 202 -1.81 -32.00 -0.38
C LEU A 202 -1.34 -33.31 0.26
N LYS A 203 -1.64 -33.52 1.55
CA LYS A 203 -1.17 -34.68 2.33
C LYS A 203 0.36 -34.86 2.28
N LEU A 204 1.08 -33.76 2.21
CA LEU A 204 2.54 -33.73 2.26
C LEU A 204 3.02 -33.33 3.65
N SER A 205 4.22 -33.79 4.02
CA SER A 205 4.95 -33.28 5.18
C SER A 205 5.58 -31.93 4.88
N PHE A 206 5.70 -31.09 5.90
CA PHE A 206 6.44 -29.84 5.75
C PHE A 206 7.93 -30.17 5.60
N PRO A 207 8.65 -29.59 4.60
CA PRO A 207 10.02 -29.99 4.33
C PRO A 207 10.97 -29.62 5.46
N ASP A 208 11.98 -30.45 5.65
CA ASP A 208 13.13 -30.15 6.49
C ASP A 208 14.23 -29.54 5.61
N VAL A 209 14.15 -28.23 5.42
CA VAL A 209 15.05 -27.46 4.54
C VAL A 209 15.66 -26.29 5.30
N GLY A 210 16.99 -26.23 5.31
CA GLY A 210 17.75 -25.17 5.98
C GLY A 210 18.29 -24.10 5.02
N THR A 211 18.37 -24.41 3.73
CA THR A 211 18.98 -23.52 2.73
C THR A 211 17.99 -23.08 1.65
N HIS A 212 18.30 -21.95 1.02
CA HIS A 212 17.55 -21.45 -0.13
C HIS A 212 17.42 -22.48 -1.25
N HIS A 213 18.54 -23.15 -1.59
CA HIS A 213 18.57 -24.13 -2.68
C HIS A 213 17.70 -25.35 -2.37
N GLN A 214 17.81 -25.92 -1.17
CA GLN A 214 16.96 -27.04 -0.75
C GLN A 214 15.47 -26.68 -0.81
N ALA A 215 15.09 -25.49 -0.34
CA ALA A 215 13.72 -25.03 -0.37
C ALA A 215 13.20 -24.83 -1.81
N PHE A 216 14.02 -24.28 -2.70
CA PHE A 216 13.66 -24.11 -4.11
C PHE A 216 13.48 -25.46 -4.82
N VAL A 217 14.44 -26.38 -4.64
CA VAL A 217 14.37 -27.73 -5.23
C VAL A 217 13.11 -28.46 -4.73
N TRP A 218 12.82 -28.39 -3.44
CA TRP A 218 11.60 -28.98 -2.89
C TRP A 218 10.32 -28.38 -3.49
N ILE A 219 10.26 -27.05 -3.69
CA ILE A 219 9.10 -26.42 -4.35
C ILE A 219 8.96 -26.91 -5.77
N ARG A 220 10.07 -27.00 -6.54
CA ARG A 220 10.06 -27.40 -7.95
C ARG A 220 9.70 -28.88 -8.13
N ASP A 221 10.32 -29.76 -7.35
CA ASP A 221 10.31 -31.19 -7.61
C ASP A 221 9.23 -31.95 -6.83
N GLU A 222 8.80 -31.44 -5.69
CA GLU A 222 7.78 -32.10 -4.84
C GLU A 222 6.49 -31.30 -4.73
N TYR A 223 6.59 -30.01 -4.34
CA TYR A 223 5.41 -29.20 -4.04
C TYR A 223 4.60 -28.85 -5.29
N TYR A 224 5.26 -28.33 -6.34
CA TYR A 224 4.59 -27.91 -7.56
C TYR A 224 3.86 -29.06 -8.28
N PRO A 225 4.47 -30.25 -8.51
CA PRO A 225 3.75 -31.38 -9.13
C PRO A 225 2.54 -31.83 -8.31
N LYS A 226 2.66 -31.85 -6.98
CA LYS A 226 1.53 -32.22 -6.11
C LYS A 226 0.41 -31.18 -6.13
N LEU A 227 0.77 -29.88 -6.13
CA LEU A 227 -0.19 -28.79 -6.26
C LEU A 227 -0.93 -28.85 -7.58
N LYS A 228 -0.22 -29.12 -8.69
CA LYS A 228 -0.80 -29.32 -10.03
C LYS A 228 -1.79 -30.47 -10.05
N SER A 229 -1.36 -31.65 -9.58
CA SER A 229 -2.20 -32.83 -9.48
C SER A 229 -3.45 -32.58 -8.64
N HIS A 230 -3.33 -31.83 -7.54
CA HIS A 230 -4.45 -31.46 -6.69
C HIS A 230 -5.44 -30.51 -7.42
N CYS A 231 -4.95 -29.51 -8.15
CA CYS A 231 -5.79 -28.64 -8.97
C CYS A 231 -6.55 -29.45 -10.05
N ASP A 232 -5.86 -30.35 -10.74
CA ASP A 232 -6.46 -31.16 -11.80
C ASP A 232 -7.49 -32.14 -11.24
N HIS A 233 -7.22 -32.73 -10.06
CA HIS A 233 -8.20 -33.55 -9.36
C HIS A 233 -9.48 -32.77 -9.02
N ILE A 234 -9.34 -31.54 -8.47
CA ILE A 234 -10.51 -30.71 -8.16
C ILE A 234 -11.29 -30.36 -9.43
N LYS A 235 -10.61 -30.02 -10.54
CA LYS A 235 -11.26 -29.75 -11.84
C LYS A 235 -12.08 -30.94 -12.31
N LYS A 236 -11.49 -32.15 -12.32
CA LYS A 236 -12.18 -33.41 -12.67
C LYS A 236 -13.40 -33.68 -11.79
N MET A 237 -13.28 -33.45 -10.48
CA MET A 237 -14.41 -33.61 -9.57
C MET A 237 -15.53 -32.61 -9.82
N LEU A 238 -15.19 -31.35 -10.17
CA LEU A 238 -16.17 -30.33 -10.55
C LEU A 238 -16.89 -30.71 -11.83
N GLU A 239 -16.20 -31.19 -12.85
CA GLU A 239 -16.80 -31.70 -14.09
C GLU A 239 -17.77 -32.84 -13.79
N LYS A 240 -17.37 -33.80 -12.94
CA LYS A 240 -18.22 -34.93 -12.53
C LYS A 240 -19.47 -34.51 -11.76
N TYR A 241 -19.39 -33.45 -10.95
CA TYR A 241 -20.53 -33.00 -10.11
C TYR A 241 -21.35 -31.90 -10.77
N GLN A 242 -20.97 -31.42 -11.94
CA GLN A 242 -21.71 -30.41 -12.68
C GLN A 242 -23.10 -30.91 -13.04
N GLY A 243 -24.15 -30.16 -12.66
CA GLY A 243 -25.55 -30.50 -12.93
C GLY A 243 -26.18 -31.52 -11.96
N LEU A 244 -25.40 -32.08 -11.00
CA LEU A 244 -25.94 -33.02 -10.01
C LEU A 244 -26.48 -32.28 -8.79
N THR A 245 -27.82 -32.13 -8.70
CA THR A 245 -28.51 -31.44 -7.60
C THR A 245 -28.15 -31.99 -6.21
N GLN A 246 -27.98 -33.30 -6.10
CA GLN A 246 -27.57 -33.98 -4.85
C GLN A 246 -26.14 -33.66 -4.40
N LYS A 247 -25.31 -33.05 -5.24
CA LYS A 247 -23.91 -32.74 -5.01
C LYS A 247 -23.59 -31.22 -4.93
N ILE A 248 -24.61 -30.38 -4.85
CA ILE A 248 -24.49 -28.91 -4.84
C ILE A 248 -23.50 -28.39 -3.78
N ASP A 249 -23.59 -28.87 -2.54
CA ASP A 249 -22.70 -28.42 -1.45
C ASP A 249 -21.25 -28.84 -1.70
N GLN A 250 -21.04 -30.05 -2.20
CA GLN A 250 -19.71 -30.55 -2.54
C GLN A 250 -19.10 -29.78 -3.69
N PHE A 251 -19.88 -29.53 -4.75
CA PHE A 251 -19.48 -28.71 -5.90
C PHE A 251 -19.11 -27.28 -5.45
N THR A 252 -19.94 -26.67 -4.62
CA THR A 252 -19.67 -25.32 -4.08
C THR A 252 -18.38 -25.27 -3.25
N SER A 253 -18.17 -26.26 -2.40
CA SER A 253 -16.94 -26.38 -1.61
C SER A 253 -15.69 -26.54 -2.49
N LEU A 254 -15.74 -27.43 -3.47
CA LEU A 254 -14.67 -27.68 -4.43
C LEU A 254 -14.39 -26.45 -5.30
N SER A 255 -15.41 -25.72 -5.72
CA SER A 255 -15.25 -24.48 -6.49
C SER A 255 -14.51 -23.40 -5.69
N LYS A 256 -14.81 -23.26 -4.39
CA LYS A 256 -14.07 -22.36 -3.48
C LYS A 256 -12.60 -22.78 -3.35
N GLN A 257 -12.39 -24.08 -3.14
CA GLN A 257 -11.07 -24.66 -3.03
C GLN A 257 -10.27 -24.47 -4.31
N LEU A 258 -10.86 -24.74 -5.47
CA LEU A 258 -10.20 -24.53 -6.76
C LEU A 258 -9.76 -23.08 -6.96
N LYS A 259 -10.63 -22.12 -6.68
CA LYS A 259 -10.30 -20.69 -6.85
C LYS A 259 -9.08 -20.26 -6.05
N LEU A 260 -8.98 -20.71 -4.80
CA LEU A 260 -7.83 -20.42 -3.94
C LEU A 260 -6.57 -21.15 -4.39
N THR A 261 -6.72 -22.43 -4.75
CA THR A 261 -5.61 -23.30 -5.16
C THR A 261 -5.06 -22.90 -6.52
N ASP A 262 -5.91 -22.57 -7.49
CA ASP A 262 -5.50 -22.15 -8.85
C ASP A 262 -4.74 -20.82 -8.83
N SER A 263 -5.18 -19.84 -8.02
CA SER A 263 -4.43 -18.59 -7.85
C SER A 263 -3.05 -18.84 -7.23
N HIS A 264 -2.97 -19.76 -6.25
CA HIS A 264 -1.71 -20.13 -5.63
C HIS A 264 -0.82 -20.93 -6.59
N PHE A 265 -1.40 -21.84 -7.36
CA PHE A 265 -0.69 -22.61 -8.40
C PHE A 265 -0.04 -21.69 -9.44
N LYS A 266 -0.78 -20.74 -10.00
CA LYS A 266 -0.24 -19.75 -10.95
C LYS A 266 0.90 -18.93 -10.34
N LYS A 267 0.79 -18.60 -9.06
CA LYS A 267 1.84 -17.86 -8.35
C LYS A 267 3.12 -18.68 -8.16
N ILE A 268 3.00 -19.98 -7.87
CA ILE A 268 4.14 -20.90 -7.80
C ILE A 268 4.77 -21.10 -9.18
N GLU A 269 3.95 -21.31 -10.21
CA GLU A 269 4.40 -21.47 -11.59
C GLU A 269 5.22 -20.25 -12.03
N GLN A 270 4.67 -19.04 -11.85
CA GLN A 270 5.34 -17.79 -12.13
C GLN A 270 6.65 -17.62 -11.34
N PHE A 271 6.67 -18.03 -10.05
CA PHE A 271 7.88 -18.00 -9.25
C PHE A 271 8.98 -18.89 -9.82
N LEU A 272 8.64 -20.11 -10.26
CA LEU A 272 9.60 -21.05 -10.86
C LEU A 272 10.19 -20.51 -12.17
N GLU A 273 9.41 -19.77 -12.96
CA GLU A 273 9.86 -19.13 -14.20
C GLU A 273 10.83 -17.97 -13.94
N VAL A 274 10.58 -17.14 -12.92
CA VAL A 274 11.33 -15.89 -12.69
C VAL A 274 12.38 -16.00 -11.59
N HIS A 275 12.53 -17.17 -10.97
CA HIS A 275 13.44 -17.35 -9.84
C HIS A 275 14.90 -17.22 -10.26
N GLU A 276 15.60 -16.29 -9.62
CA GLU A 276 17.04 -16.11 -9.67
C GLU A 276 17.61 -16.20 -8.24
N LYS A 277 18.52 -17.14 -7.98
CA LYS A 277 19.06 -17.42 -6.64
C LYS A 277 19.49 -16.18 -5.86
N ASP A 278 20.15 -15.25 -6.52
CA ASP A 278 20.73 -14.08 -5.86
C ASP A 278 19.73 -12.94 -5.64
N ASN A 279 18.54 -13.03 -6.27
CA ASN A 279 17.48 -12.03 -6.13
C ASN A 279 16.39 -12.39 -5.12
N TRP A 280 16.54 -13.50 -4.39
CA TRP A 280 15.50 -13.94 -3.45
C TRP A 280 16.04 -14.22 -2.05
N VAL A 281 15.26 -13.88 -1.05
CA VAL A 281 15.48 -14.27 0.35
C VAL A 281 14.54 -15.41 0.69
N PHE A 282 15.11 -16.50 1.22
CA PHE A 282 14.38 -17.61 1.78
C PHE A 282 14.29 -17.49 3.30
N GLU A 283 13.10 -17.71 3.84
CA GLU A 283 12.81 -17.71 5.27
C GLU A 283 11.75 -18.75 5.64
N ILE A 284 11.85 -19.30 6.85
CA ILE A 284 10.78 -20.07 7.48
C ILE A 284 10.27 -19.27 8.67
N GLU A 285 9.06 -18.76 8.55
CA GLU A 285 8.36 -18.07 9.64
C GLU A 285 7.57 -19.08 10.48
N LYS A 286 7.61 -18.92 11.81
CA LYS A 286 6.74 -19.66 12.74
C LYS A 286 5.58 -18.76 13.14
N SER A 287 4.36 -19.25 12.94
CA SER A 287 3.17 -18.55 13.41
C SER A 287 3.16 -18.55 14.95
N GLN A 288 2.81 -17.40 15.55
CA GLN A 288 2.56 -17.30 16.99
C GLN A 288 1.39 -18.19 17.42
N TYR A 289 0.43 -18.45 16.52
CA TYR A 289 -0.72 -19.30 16.74
C TYR A 289 -0.40 -20.75 16.34
N ARG A 290 -0.33 -21.67 17.30
CA ARG A 290 -0.09 -23.12 17.12
C ARG A 290 1.27 -23.51 16.52
N GLY A 291 2.26 -22.61 16.48
CA GLY A 291 3.62 -22.92 16.01
C GLY A 291 3.72 -23.40 14.55
N MET A 292 2.66 -23.23 13.74
CA MET A 292 2.67 -23.67 12.34
C MET A 292 3.70 -22.87 11.53
N ARG A 293 4.40 -23.55 10.64
CA ARG A 293 5.47 -22.99 9.82
C ARG A 293 4.92 -22.48 8.48
N LYS A 294 5.61 -21.49 7.95
CA LYS A 294 5.36 -20.92 6.62
C LYS A 294 6.70 -20.72 5.93
N LEU A 295 6.90 -21.40 4.83
CA LEU A 295 8.05 -21.22 3.96
C LEU A 295 7.78 -20.02 3.06
N MET A 296 8.75 -19.11 2.95
CA MET A 296 8.60 -17.87 2.20
C MET A 296 9.80 -17.59 1.31
N PHE A 297 9.51 -17.10 0.10
CA PHE A 297 10.48 -16.49 -0.79
C PHE A 297 10.06 -15.05 -1.07
N LYS A 298 10.95 -14.09 -0.76
CA LYS A 298 10.72 -12.65 -0.93
C LYS A 298 11.76 -12.08 -1.92
N PRO A 299 11.34 -11.32 -2.96
CA PRO A 299 12.30 -10.71 -3.90
C PRO A 299 13.08 -9.59 -3.21
N ILE A 300 14.39 -9.54 -3.45
CA ILE A 300 15.27 -8.47 -2.99
C ILE A 300 15.04 -7.23 -3.84
N ASP A 301 15.02 -7.42 -5.14
CA ASP A 301 14.86 -6.39 -6.16
C ASP A 301 13.68 -6.72 -7.07
N VAL A 302 12.76 -5.78 -7.20
CA VAL A 302 11.55 -5.92 -8.01
C VAL A 302 11.66 -5.24 -9.38
N SER A 303 12.79 -4.59 -9.66
CA SER A 303 13.00 -3.80 -10.89
C SER A 303 12.76 -4.60 -12.17
N LYS A 304 13.17 -5.87 -12.21
CA LYS A 304 12.99 -6.77 -13.34
C LYS A 304 11.52 -7.14 -13.61
N TYR A 305 10.66 -6.98 -12.63
CA TYR A 305 9.26 -7.42 -12.67
C TYR A 305 8.27 -6.29 -12.84
N ALA A 306 8.71 -5.05 -12.60
CA ALA A 306 7.82 -3.89 -12.57
C ALA A 306 7.13 -3.62 -13.92
N GLU A 307 7.86 -3.76 -15.03
CA GLU A 307 7.29 -3.64 -16.38
C GLU A 307 6.27 -4.73 -16.65
N GLN A 308 6.64 -5.99 -16.43
CA GLN A 308 5.80 -7.15 -16.73
C GLN A 308 4.48 -7.15 -15.95
N TYR A 309 4.51 -6.77 -14.67
CA TYR A 309 3.34 -6.93 -13.80
C TYR A 309 2.53 -5.66 -13.60
N LEU A 310 3.12 -4.47 -13.81
CA LEU A 310 2.45 -3.21 -13.52
C LEU A 310 2.54 -2.19 -14.65
N PHE A 311 3.75 -1.82 -15.12
CA PHE A 311 3.87 -0.66 -15.99
C PHE A 311 3.34 -0.90 -17.41
N ARG A 312 3.32 -2.15 -17.88
CA ARG A 312 2.66 -2.50 -19.14
C ARG A 312 1.18 -2.10 -19.21
N LEU A 313 0.54 -1.82 -18.06
CA LEU A 313 -0.85 -1.41 -17.99
C LEU A 313 -1.08 0.06 -18.35
N GLY A 314 -0.01 0.85 -18.50
CA GLY A 314 -0.06 2.23 -18.93
C GLY A 314 0.96 2.52 -20.03
N HIS A 315 0.51 3.13 -21.15
CA HIS A 315 1.44 3.68 -22.12
C HIS A 315 2.29 4.79 -21.51
N LYS A 316 1.64 5.71 -20.77
CA LYS A 316 2.27 6.73 -19.92
C LYS A 316 1.99 6.40 -18.46
N VAL A 317 2.96 6.64 -17.56
CA VAL A 317 2.82 6.35 -16.13
C VAL A 317 3.15 7.58 -15.30
N LEU A 318 2.18 8.05 -14.53
CA LEU A 318 2.34 9.15 -13.58
C LEU A 318 2.42 8.60 -12.15
N PHE A 319 3.57 8.77 -11.52
CA PHE A 319 3.76 8.50 -10.11
C PHE A 319 3.50 9.76 -9.30
N MET A 320 2.65 9.67 -8.27
CA MET A 320 2.36 10.77 -7.35
C MET A 320 2.59 10.32 -5.92
N SER A 321 3.33 11.11 -5.15
CA SER A 321 3.57 10.83 -3.73
C SER A 321 3.94 12.09 -2.97
N ALA A 322 3.76 12.06 -1.65
CA ALA A 322 4.29 13.10 -0.77
C ALA A 322 5.77 12.87 -0.38
N THR A 323 6.32 11.67 -0.63
CA THR A 323 7.61 11.24 -0.07
C THR A 323 8.37 10.32 -1.02
N LEU A 324 8.79 10.84 -2.17
CA LEU A 324 9.70 10.12 -3.08
C LEU A 324 11.17 10.34 -2.70
N LEU A 325 11.52 11.50 -2.18
CA LEU A 325 12.84 11.98 -1.73
C LEU A 325 13.91 12.09 -2.83
N SER A 326 13.99 11.14 -3.73
CA SER A 326 14.84 11.17 -4.92
C SER A 326 14.17 10.39 -6.05
N HIS A 327 13.95 11.08 -7.16
CA HIS A 327 13.35 10.49 -8.37
C HIS A 327 14.28 9.42 -8.98
N GLU A 328 15.60 9.63 -8.92
CA GLU A 328 16.62 8.71 -9.45
C GLU A 328 16.62 7.39 -8.66
N LYS A 329 16.68 7.48 -7.32
CA LYS A 329 16.67 6.28 -6.45
C LYS A 329 15.34 5.55 -6.53
N PHE A 330 14.23 6.28 -6.62
CA PHE A 330 12.91 5.71 -6.86
C PHE A 330 12.86 4.96 -8.20
N ALA A 331 13.33 5.57 -9.27
CA ALA A 331 13.40 4.95 -10.59
C ALA A 331 14.30 3.71 -10.60
N GLU A 332 15.47 3.78 -9.94
CA GLU A 332 16.42 2.67 -9.81
C GLU A 332 15.77 1.43 -9.18
N THR A 333 15.03 1.59 -8.07
CA THR A 333 14.36 0.44 -7.41
C THR A 333 13.25 -0.20 -8.26
N LEU A 334 12.79 0.49 -9.29
CA LEU A 334 11.72 0.04 -10.20
C LEU A 334 12.22 -0.33 -11.61
N GLY A 335 13.55 -0.26 -11.84
CA GLY A 335 14.14 -0.58 -13.14
C GLY A 335 13.83 0.42 -14.25
N ILE A 336 13.44 1.64 -13.89
CA ILE A 336 13.17 2.71 -14.85
C ILE A 336 14.48 3.42 -15.16
N LYS A 337 14.85 3.48 -16.43
CA LYS A 337 16.06 4.17 -16.88
C LYS A 337 15.89 5.68 -16.78
N SER A 338 16.98 6.39 -16.45
CA SER A 338 16.97 7.85 -16.23
C SER A 338 16.50 8.67 -17.44
N GLU A 339 16.75 8.17 -18.65
CA GLU A 339 16.29 8.78 -19.89
C GLU A 339 14.77 8.65 -20.11
N GLN A 340 14.10 7.71 -19.46
CA GLN A 340 12.67 7.43 -19.62
C GLN A 340 11.78 8.22 -18.65
N ILE A 341 12.36 8.83 -17.61
CA ILE A 341 11.63 9.49 -16.53
C ILE A 341 12.04 10.95 -16.37
N ARG A 342 11.09 11.77 -15.96
CA ARG A 342 11.31 13.11 -15.38
C ARG A 342 10.63 13.19 -14.03
N GLY A 343 11.08 14.11 -13.19
CA GLY A 343 10.50 14.32 -11.87
C GLY A 343 10.39 15.79 -11.50
N LEU A 344 9.45 16.07 -10.61
CA LEU A 344 9.25 17.38 -9.98
C LEU A 344 8.97 17.18 -8.50
N SER A 345 9.72 17.89 -7.66
CA SER A 345 9.44 18.00 -6.23
C SER A 345 8.91 19.39 -5.92
N LEU A 346 7.67 19.46 -5.44
CA LEU A 346 7.02 20.70 -5.00
C LEU A 346 7.19 20.85 -3.48
N PRO A 347 7.55 22.03 -2.98
CA PRO A 347 7.62 22.28 -1.55
C PRO A 347 6.22 22.17 -0.91
N SER A 348 6.19 21.88 0.40
CA SER A 348 4.93 21.93 1.14
C SER A 348 4.33 23.33 1.09
N PRO A 349 3.02 23.47 0.82
CA PRO A 349 2.35 24.77 0.78
C PRO A 349 2.17 25.39 2.17
N PHE A 350 2.42 24.61 3.24
CA PHE A 350 2.12 25.03 4.61
C PHE A 350 3.25 25.85 5.24
N PRO A 351 2.95 26.89 6.03
CA PRO A 351 3.95 27.72 6.69
C PRO A 351 4.89 26.90 7.58
N VAL A 352 6.18 27.18 7.48
CA VAL A 352 7.22 26.53 8.30
C VAL A 352 6.98 26.79 9.79
N SER A 353 6.53 28.00 10.15
CA SER A 353 6.20 28.40 11.53
C SER A 353 5.13 27.53 12.17
N ASN A 354 4.25 26.93 11.38
CA ASN A 354 3.12 26.13 11.88
C ASN A 354 3.52 24.69 12.19
N ARG A 355 4.74 24.26 11.85
CA ARG A 355 5.19 22.87 11.97
C ARG A 355 6.61 22.74 12.51
N PRO A 356 6.93 23.38 13.66
CA PRO A 356 8.27 23.27 14.24
C PRO A 356 8.60 21.84 14.67
N ILE A 357 9.84 21.44 14.46
CA ILE A 357 10.40 20.14 14.86
C ILE A 357 11.46 20.41 15.90
N LEU A 358 11.24 19.93 17.12
CA LEU A 358 12.12 20.11 18.28
C LEU A 358 12.83 18.78 18.58
N HIS A 359 14.15 18.79 18.59
CA HIS A 359 14.92 17.65 19.07
C HIS A 359 15.18 17.78 20.57
N VAL A 360 14.57 16.89 21.35
CA VAL A 360 14.70 16.83 22.81
C VAL A 360 15.29 15.47 23.19
N PRO A 361 16.61 15.29 23.16
CA PRO A 361 17.26 13.98 23.30
C PRO A 361 17.12 13.41 24.71
N MET A 362 16.42 12.27 24.84
CA MET A 362 16.20 11.55 26.10
C MET A 362 17.14 10.35 26.29
N GLY A 363 17.91 9.99 25.28
CA GLY A 363 18.77 8.81 25.23
C GLY A 363 18.58 8.01 23.95
N LYS A 364 19.41 7.00 23.73
CA LYS A 364 19.35 6.17 22.53
C LYS A 364 18.31 5.07 22.67
N MET A 365 17.53 4.87 21.60
CA MET A 365 16.54 3.80 21.50
C MET A 365 17.06 2.54 20.79
N SER A 366 18.39 2.32 20.86
CA SER A 366 19.03 1.09 20.38
C SER A 366 18.67 -0.11 21.27
N SER A 367 18.78 -1.34 20.74
CA SER A 367 18.49 -2.56 21.50
C SER A 367 19.34 -2.71 22.78
N LYS A 368 20.53 -2.09 22.81
CA LYS A 368 21.45 -2.16 23.96
C LYS A 368 21.11 -1.15 25.05
N GLU A 369 20.52 0.00 24.70
CA GLU A 369 20.32 1.13 25.62
C GLU A 369 18.85 1.40 25.94
N ILE A 370 17.93 0.80 25.19
CA ILE A 370 16.49 1.08 25.27
C ILE A 370 15.94 0.90 26.69
N ASP A 371 16.33 -0.14 27.42
CA ASP A 371 15.79 -0.42 28.75
C ASP A 371 16.19 0.65 29.78
N ARG A 372 17.38 1.25 29.62
CA ARG A 372 17.83 2.39 30.41
C ARG A 372 17.15 3.70 30.02
N THR A 373 16.80 3.85 28.75
CA THR A 373 16.21 5.09 28.21
C THR A 373 14.70 5.18 28.42
N LEU A 374 14.00 4.05 28.49
CA LEU A 374 12.54 4.01 28.57
C LEU A 374 11.94 4.78 29.78
N PRO A 375 12.50 4.72 31.01
CA PRO A 375 11.99 5.53 32.13
C PRO A 375 12.04 7.04 31.84
N VAL A 376 13.20 7.53 31.36
CA VAL A 376 13.40 8.93 31.02
C VAL A 376 12.48 9.38 29.86
N LEU A 377 12.24 8.50 28.89
CA LEU A 377 11.28 8.73 27.83
C LEU A 377 9.86 8.95 28.39
N CYS A 378 9.43 8.15 29.36
CA CYS A 378 8.10 8.29 29.97
C CYS A 378 7.97 9.62 30.72
N GLU A 379 8.96 10.04 31.49
CA GLU A 379 8.98 11.35 32.16
C GLU A 379 8.89 12.51 31.15
N ALA A 380 9.59 12.40 30.00
CA ALA A 380 9.49 13.40 28.94
C ALA A 380 8.09 13.42 28.31
N ILE A 381 7.49 12.26 28.09
CA ILE A 381 6.12 12.16 27.58
C ILE A 381 5.11 12.78 28.55
N GLU A 382 5.24 12.55 29.86
CA GLU A 382 4.36 13.15 30.87
C GLU A 382 4.46 14.68 30.88
N LYS A 383 5.67 15.24 30.77
CA LYS A 383 5.86 16.70 30.63
C LYS A 383 5.22 17.25 29.35
N ILE A 384 5.36 16.55 28.22
CA ILE A 384 4.72 16.94 26.95
C ILE A 384 3.19 16.88 27.09
N LEU A 385 2.64 15.83 27.72
CA LEU A 385 1.21 15.69 27.96
C LEU A 385 0.65 16.80 28.83
N GLU A 386 1.40 17.27 29.83
CA GLU A 386 1.02 18.40 30.69
C GLU A 386 1.08 19.72 29.92
N GLN A 387 2.15 19.96 29.14
CA GLN A 387 2.26 21.14 28.27
C GLN A 387 1.10 21.24 27.27
N HIS A 388 0.60 20.10 26.78
CA HIS A 388 -0.48 19.98 25.80
C HIS A 388 -1.77 19.41 26.44
N LYS A 389 -2.06 19.77 27.70
CA LYS A 389 -3.16 19.18 28.47
C LYS A 389 -4.54 19.28 27.81
N ASP A 390 -4.78 20.35 27.04
CA ASP A 390 -6.05 20.65 26.39
C ASP A 390 -6.05 20.29 24.89
N GLU A 391 -4.98 19.69 24.38
CA GLU A 391 -4.77 19.40 22.97
C GLU A 391 -4.72 17.91 22.69
N LYS A 392 -5.25 17.51 21.54
CA LYS A 392 -5.07 16.16 20.99
C LYS A 392 -3.70 16.02 20.31
N GLY A 393 -3.17 14.80 20.34
CA GLY A 393 -1.87 14.52 19.72
C GLY A 393 -1.69 13.06 19.32
N ILE A 394 -0.48 12.77 18.79
CA ILE A 394 -0.07 11.42 18.45
C ILE A 394 1.35 11.12 18.92
N ILE A 395 1.57 9.92 19.48
CA ILE A 395 2.86 9.39 19.87
C ILE A 395 3.22 8.22 18.97
N HIS A 396 4.21 8.43 18.10
CA HIS A 396 4.79 7.41 17.23
C HIS A 396 5.87 6.64 17.97
N THR A 397 5.55 5.45 18.46
CA THR A 397 6.51 4.65 19.23
C THR A 397 7.48 3.86 18.35
N HIS A 398 7.09 3.51 17.10
CA HIS A 398 7.84 2.67 16.16
C HIS A 398 8.34 1.33 16.74
N SER A 399 7.80 0.95 17.92
CA SER A 399 8.15 -0.28 18.63
C SER A 399 7.01 -0.69 19.55
N TYR A 400 6.61 -1.95 19.50
CA TYR A 400 5.66 -2.51 20.46
C TYR A 400 6.22 -2.51 21.89
N LYS A 401 7.55 -2.73 22.07
CA LYS A 401 8.21 -2.65 23.36
C LYS A 401 8.04 -1.26 24.00
N ILE A 402 8.28 -0.19 23.22
CA ILE A 402 8.09 1.20 23.68
C ILE A 402 6.61 1.46 23.98
N SER A 403 5.70 1.07 23.10
CA SER A 403 4.25 1.26 23.29
C SER A 403 3.77 0.59 24.58
N ASN A 404 4.16 -0.65 24.82
CA ASN A 404 3.80 -1.41 26.02
C ASN A 404 4.41 -0.81 27.29
N PHE A 405 5.65 -0.32 27.22
CA PHE A 405 6.29 0.33 28.36
C PHE A 405 5.55 1.62 28.74
N ILE A 406 5.22 2.48 27.76
CA ILE A 406 4.42 3.70 27.99
C ILE A 406 3.06 3.33 28.61
N LYS A 407 2.39 2.29 28.09
CA LYS A 407 1.11 1.83 28.61
C LYS A 407 1.14 1.46 30.08
N ASN A 408 2.23 0.88 30.54
CA ASN A 408 2.36 0.39 31.90
C ASN A 408 2.89 1.47 32.89
N ASN A 409 3.58 2.48 32.40
CA ASN A 409 4.31 3.44 33.26
C ASN A 409 3.74 4.87 33.22
N VAL A 410 3.13 5.31 32.11
CA VAL A 410 2.53 6.65 32.01
C VAL A 410 1.06 6.59 32.44
N LYS A 411 0.72 7.23 33.54
CA LYS A 411 -0.65 7.22 34.12
C LYS A 411 -1.47 8.38 33.55
N SER A 412 -1.95 8.24 32.33
CA SER A 412 -2.84 9.24 31.73
C SER A 412 -4.07 8.59 31.07
N LYS A 413 -5.26 9.05 31.46
CA LYS A 413 -6.54 8.61 30.86
C LYS A 413 -6.73 9.10 29.41
N ARG A 414 -5.88 10.01 28.96
CA ARG A 414 -5.91 10.57 27.59
C ARG A 414 -5.31 9.61 26.54
N LEU A 415 -4.47 8.64 26.95
CA LEU A 415 -3.76 7.77 26.03
C LEU A 415 -4.67 6.70 25.43
N LEU A 416 -4.75 6.65 24.12
CA LEU A 416 -5.46 5.65 23.34
C LEU A 416 -4.44 4.78 22.58
N PHE A 417 -4.23 3.58 23.08
CA PHE A 417 -3.30 2.63 22.48
C PHE A 417 -3.96 1.88 21.32
N SER A 418 -3.24 1.72 20.22
CA SER A 418 -3.69 0.94 19.08
C SER A 418 -2.64 -0.05 18.62
N ASP A 419 -3.09 -1.20 18.17
CA ASP A 419 -2.30 -2.18 17.43
C ASP A 419 -2.78 -2.30 15.97
N ALA A 420 -2.27 -3.31 15.25
CA ALA A 420 -2.64 -3.52 13.85
C ALA A 420 -4.11 -3.98 13.67
N SER A 421 -4.71 -4.60 14.71
CA SER A 421 -6.04 -5.22 14.63
C SER A 421 -7.19 -4.26 14.94
N ASP A 422 -6.94 -3.23 15.78
CA ASP A 422 -7.98 -2.30 16.27
C ASP A 422 -7.80 -0.85 15.79
N ARG A 423 -6.83 -0.61 14.92
CA ARG A 423 -6.40 0.72 14.42
C ARG A 423 -7.56 1.62 14.03
N GLU A 424 -8.49 1.14 13.20
CA GLU A 424 -9.63 1.94 12.72
C GLU A 424 -10.60 2.31 13.85
N LYS A 425 -10.84 1.37 14.77
CA LYS A 425 -11.71 1.57 15.93
C LYS A 425 -11.15 2.65 16.85
N VAL A 426 -9.86 2.56 17.16
CA VAL A 426 -9.17 3.52 18.04
C VAL A 426 -9.10 4.90 17.39
N LEU A 427 -8.80 4.98 16.08
CA LEU A 427 -8.83 6.23 15.32
C LEU A 427 -10.22 6.88 15.34
N LYS A 428 -11.28 6.12 15.07
CA LYS A 428 -12.67 6.63 15.13
C LYS A 428 -13.03 7.14 16.52
N LYS A 429 -12.58 6.46 17.59
CA LYS A 429 -12.76 6.91 18.97
C LYS A 429 -12.06 8.25 19.21
N HIS A 430 -10.80 8.38 18.79
CA HIS A 430 -10.02 9.61 18.89
C HIS A 430 -10.68 10.78 18.16
N MET A 431 -11.07 10.58 16.91
CA MET A 431 -11.70 11.63 16.08
C MET A 431 -13.02 12.13 16.70
N LYS A 432 -13.85 11.22 17.22
CA LYS A 432 -15.15 11.55 17.83
C LYS A 432 -15.05 12.09 19.26
N SER A 433 -13.91 11.93 19.93
CA SER A 433 -13.74 12.39 21.31
C SER A 433 -13.81 13.91 21.40
N LYS A 434 -14.54 14.42 22.38
CA LYS A 434 -14.53 15.84 22.77
C LYS A 434 -13.43 16.17 23.79
N THR A 435 -12.79 15.15 24.38
CA THR A 435 -11.68 15.31 25.31
C THR A 435 -10.34 15.26 24.58
N PRO A 436 -9.27 15.84 25.14
CA PRO A 436 -7.95 15.92 24.52
C PRO A 436 -7.22 14.56 24.53
N THR A 437 -7.72 13.60 23.78
CA THR A 437 -7.13 12.26 23.66
C THR A 437 -5.82 12.28 22.87
N VAL A 438 -4.92 11.33 23.15
CA VAL A 438 -3.63 11.17 22.49
C VAL A 438 -3.48 9.75 21.96
N LEU A 439 -3.29 9.61 20.67
CA LEU A 439 -3.04 8.31 20.02
C LEU A 439 -1.62 7.82 20.35
N VAL A 440 -1.48 6.55 20.71
CA VAL A 440 -0.17 5.90 20.90
C VAL A 440 -0.11 4.70 19.98
N SER A 441 0.82 4.72 19.01
CA SER A 441 0.88 3.64 18.03
C SER A 441 2.29 3.35 17.53
N PRO A 442 2.65 2.07 17.36
CA PRO A 442 3.89 1.67 16.71
C PRO A 442 3.82 1.75 15.17
N SER A 443 2.62 1.81 14.58
CA SER A 443 2.42 1.61 13.13
C SER A 443 1.54 2.65 12.42
N MET A 444 0.98 3.65 13.11
CA MET A 444 0.16 4.70 12.49
C MET A 444 0.99 5.78 11.79
N THR A 445 1.89 5.38 10.91
CA THR A 445 2.71 6.30 10.11
C THR A 445 2.08 6.62 8.75
N GLU A 446 1.12 5.81 8.29
CA GLU A 446 0.46 5.95 7.00
C GLU A 446 -1.07 5.80 7.14
N GLY A 447 -1.82 6.40 6.22
CA GLY A 447 -3.27 6.23 6.13
C GLY A 447 -4.08 6.82 7.29
N VAL A 448 -3.52 7.81 7.99
CA VAL A 448 -4.20 8.55 9.05
C VAL A 448 -4.19 10.02 8.71
N ASP A 449 -5.35 10.65 8.76
CA ASP A 449 -5.53 12.10 8.58
C ASP A 449 -5.97 12.70 9.93
N LEU A 450 -5.07 13.49 10.54
CA LEU A 450 -5.28 14.10 11.85
C LEU A 450 -5.31 15.64 11.74
N ARG A 451 -6.04 16.14 10.77
CA ARG A 451 -6.18 17.60 10.53
C ARG A 451 -6.85 18.33 11.68
N GLY A 452 -6.55 19.61 11.79
CA GLY A 452 -7.15 20.52 12.76
C GLY A 452 -6.88 20.08 14.20
N ASP A 453 -7.90 20.13 15.03
CA ASP A 453 -7.81 19.77 16.45
C ASP A 453 -7.58 18.28 16.72
N ALA A 454 -7.53 17.44 15.69
CA ALA A 454 -7.25 16.02 15.88
C ALA A 454 -5.78 15.75 16.26
N SER A 455 -4.83 16.67 15.95
CA SER A 455 -3.44 16.56 16.42
C SER A 455 -2.75 17.92 16.40
N ARG A 456 -2.47 18.47 17.56
CA ARG A 456 -1.73 19.73 17.76
C ARG A 456 -0.28 19.49 18.16
N PHE A 457 0.07 18.28 18.55
CA PHE A 457 1.44 17.86 18.78
C PHE A 457 1.69 16.41 18.36
N GLN A 458 2.93 16.11 18.07
CA GLN A 458 3.40 14.78 17.70
C GLN A 458 4.69 14.44 18.47
N VAL A 459 4.82 13.18 18.84
CA VAL A 459 6.04 12.69 19.49
C VAL A 459 6.61 11.53 18.68
N LEU A 460 7.87 11.64 18.30
CA LEU A 460 8.65 10.57 17.68
C LEU A 460 9.57 9.97 18.74
N CYS A 461 9.17 8.84 19.32
CA CYS A 461 9.93 8.22 20.42
C CYS A 461 11.24 7.60 19.97
N LYS A 462 11.34 7.16 18.72
CA LYS A 462 12.48 6.44 18.17
C LYS A 462 12.67 6.79 16.70
N VAL A 463 13.93 6.95 16.26
CA VAL A 463 14.26 7.00 14.83
C VAL A 463 13.88 5.67 14.19
N PRO A 464 13.00 5.65 13.17
CA PRO A 464 12.35 4.45 12.65
C PRO A 464 13.23 3.67 11.66
N TYR A 465 14.40 3.25 12.10
CA TYR A 465 15.28 2.40 11.28
C TYR A 465 14.59 1.10 10.90
N PRO A 466 14.73 0.61 9.65
CA PRO A 466 14.32 -0.74 9.29
C PRO A 466 14.99 -1.79 10.18
N PHE A 467 14.26 -2.86 10.51
CA PHE A 467 14.78 -3.88 11.45
C PHE A 467 15.90 -4.71 10.83
N LEU A 468 17.11 -4.59 11.36
CA LEU A 468 18.28 -5.32 10.85
C LEU A 468 18.27 -6.83 11.11
N GLY A 469 17.34 -7.33 11.94
CA GLY A 469 17.09 -8.78 12.07
C GLY A 469 16.44 -9.40 10.83
N ASP A 470 15.77 -8.59 10.01
CA ASP A 470 15.15 -9.03 8.75
C ASP A 470 16.22 -9.27 7.68
N LYS A 471 16.24 -10.47 7.11
CA LYS A 471 17.18 -10.87 6.05
C LYS A 471 17.01 -10.04 4.77
N LEU A 472 15.76 -9.70 4.41
CA LEU A 472 15.46 -8.87 3.24
C LEU A 472 16.03 -7.47 3.40
N VAL A 473 15.86 -6.85 4.58
CA VAL A 473 16.44 -5.54 4.91
C VAL A 473 17.96 -5.56 4.75
N LYS A 474 18.63 -6.57 5.31
CA LYS A 474 20.10 -6.72 5.17
C LYS A 474 20.53 -6.85 3.69
N LYS A 475 19.84 -7.67 2.92
CA LYS A 475 20.16 -7.87 1.51
C LYS A 475 19.97 -6.61 0.68
N ARG A 476 18.88 -5.87 0.91
CA ARG A 476 18.61 -4.58 0.25
C ARG A 476 19.64 -3.51 0.64
N MET A 477 20.00 -3.42 1.91
CA MET A 477 21.04 -2.51 2.40
C MET A 477 22.42 -2.83 1.76
N ASN A 478 22.74 -4.10 1.53
CA ASN A 478 23.99 -4.50 0.87
C ASN A 478 23.97 -4.19 -0.63
N LYS A 479 22.82 -4.35 -1.30
CA LYS A 479 22.63 -4.05 -2.71
C LYS A 479 22.69 -2.54 -2.96
N TRP A 480 21.96 -1.77 -2.18
CA TRP A 480 21.89 -0.31 -2.29
C TRP A 480 22.36 0.33 -1.00
N LYS A 481 23.59 0.83 -0.94
CA LYS A 481 24.18 1.44 0.28
C LYS A 481 23.38 2.61 0.84
N TRP A 482 22.64 3.32 -0.01
CA TRP A 482 21.77 4.44 0.35
C TRP A 482 20.40 3.98 0.91
N TRP A 483 19.96 2.76 0.65
CA TRP A 483 18.59 2.30 0.87
C TRP A 483 18.14 2.41 2.35
N TYR A 484 19.00 2.02 3.27
CA TYR A 484 18.68 1.99 4.70
C TYR A 484 18.36 3.39 5.26
N SER A 485 19.24 4.37 5.01
CA SER A 485 19.04 5.76 5.41
C SER A 485 17.84 6.39 4.68
N PHE A 486 17.65 6.05 3.41
CA PHE A 486 16.54 6.51 2.59
C PHE A 486 15.17 6.06 3.15
N GLN A 487 15.03 4.79 3.50
CA GLN A 487 13.81 4.26 4.12
C GLN A 487 13.55 4.90 5.49
N THR A 488 14.60 5.16 6.26
CA THR A 488 14.50 5.84 7.56
C THR A 488 14.00 7.27 7.40
N ALA A 489 14.61 8.07 6.51
CA ALA A 489 14.20 9.45 6.22
C ALA A 489 12.73 9.49 5.71
N LYS A 490 12.38 8.62 4.78
CA LYS A 490 11.02 8.49 4.27
C LYS A 490 10.01 8.28 5.40
N LYS A 491 10.29 7.36 6.31
CA LYS A 491 9.39 7.04 7.42
C LYS A 491 9.27 8.15 8.45
N ILE A 492 10.35 8.92 8.70
CA ILE A 492 10.32 10.11 9.54
C ILE A 492 9.37 11.16 8.95
N ILE A 493 9.54 11.50 7.67
CA ILE A 493 8.71 12.50 7.00
C ILE A 493 7.24 12.06 6.98
N GLN A 494 6.97 10.79 6.72
CA GLN A 494 5.60 10.24 6.74
C GLN A 494 4.96 10.31 8.11
N SER A 495 5.71 10.05 9.18
CA SER A 495 5.22 10.14 10.56
C SER A 495 4.85 11.58 10.92
N ILE A 496 5.74 12.53 10.62
CA ILE A 496 5.57 13.96 10.95
C ILE A 496 4.49 14.61 10.08
N GLY A 497 4.30 14.17 8.84
CA GLY A 497 3.34 14.74 7.90
C GLY A 497 1.86 14.36 8.15
N ARG A 498 1.44 14.08 9.39
CA ARG A 498 0.05 13.62 9.69
C ARG A 498 -0.86 14.70 10.23
N SER A 499 -0.34 15.72 10.87
CA SER A 499 -1.10 16.72 11.63
C SER A 499 -1.35 18.02 10.87
N ILE A 500 -0.65 18.28 9.77
CA ILE A 500 -0.80 19.51 8.98
C ILE A 500 -1.44 19.18 7.64
N ARG A 501 -2.61 19.77 7.37
CA ARG A 501 -3.43 19.54 6.18
C ARG A 501 -3.97 20.82 5.54
N SER A 502 -3.98 21.92 6.28
CA SER A 502 -4.39 23.25 5.82
C SER A 502 -3.39 24.32 6.24
N ASN A 503 -3.51 25.53 5.72
CA ASN A 503 -2.65 26.66 6.09
C ASN A 503 -2.83 27.08 7.55
N ASP A 504 -4.00 26.83 8.12
CA ASP A 504 -4.36 27.21 9.50
C ASP A 504 -3.99 26.14 10.51
N ASP A 505 -3.62 24.93 10.06
CA ASP A 505 -3.19 23.85 10.95
C ASP A 505 -1.82 24.17 11.57
N LYS A 506 -1.71 23.88 12.87
CA LYS A 506 -0.47 24.01 13.65
C LYS A 506 -0.21 22.74 14.43
N ALA A 507 1.01 22.23 14.39
CA ALA A 507 1.42 21.09 15.21
C ALA A 507 2.93 21.12 15.46
N VAL A 508 3.32 21.00 16.73
CA VAL A 508 4.72 20.82 17.11
C VAL A 508 5.10 19.35 17.10
N THR A 509 6.31 19.05 16.63
CA THR A 509 6.86 17.68 16.66
C THR A 509 8.04 17.61 17.61
N TYR A 510 8.01 16.65 18.53
CA TYR A 510 9.11 16.34 19.45
C TYR A 510 9.80 15.05 19.01
N ILE A 511 11.12 15.11 18.78
CA ILE A 511 11.95 13.92 18.51
C ILE A 511 12.75 13.64 19.78
N LEU A 512 12.50 12.47 20.40
CA LEU A 512 13.06 12.15 21.71
C LEU A 512 14.30 11.23 21.66
N ASP A 513 14.52 10.54 20.52
CA ASP A 513 15.69 9.65 20.34
C ASP A 513 16.96 10.46 20.09
N SER A 514 17.97 10.29 20.93
CA SER A 514 19.28 10.94 20.77
C SER A 514 20.02 10.58 19.49
N ASP A 515 19.68 9.43 18.85
CA ASP A 515 20.30 9.03 17.59
C ASP A 515 19.88 9.92 16.41
N TRP A 516 18.84 10.75 16.58
CA TRP A 516 18.43 11.74 15.59
C TRP A 516 19.55 12.69 15.20
N SER A 517 20.34 13.22 16.17
CA SER A 517 21.46 14.11 15.88
C SER A 517 22.48 13.47 14.93
N ARG A 518 22.82 12.20 15.18
CA ARG A 518 23.73 11.44 14.32
C ARG A 518 23.10 11.21 12.95
N PHE A 519 21.85 10.73 12.91
CA PHE A 519 21.16 10.47 11.65
C PHE A 519 21.07 11.74 10.79
N TYR A 520 20.64 12.84 11.37
CA TYR A 520 20.53 14.13 10.72
C TYR A 520 21.85 14.64 10.17
N ARG A 521 22.93 14.59 10.96
CA ARG A 521 24.27 15.03 10.54
C ARG A 521 24.74 14.36 9.25
N TYR A 522 24.52 13.07 9.11
CA TYR A 522 25.01 12.30 7.96
C TYR A 522 24.00 12.18 6.80
N ASN A 523 22.74 12.50 7.03
CA ASN A 523 21.67 12.23 6.07
C ASN A 523 20.74 13.43 5.83
N SER A 524 21.12 14.64 6.23
CA SER A 524 20.31 15.86 6.04
C SER A 524 19.92 16.09 4.58
N GLY A 525 20.81 15.75 3.64
CA GLY A 525 20.55 15.85 2.20
C GLY A 525 19.41 14.97 1.67
N LEU A 526 18.90 14.03 2.47
CA LEU A 526 17.72 13.23 2.11
C LEU A 526 16.39 13.96 2.39
N PHE A 527 16.41 15.02 3.18
CA PHE A 527 15.21 15.73 3.57
C PHE A 527 14.90 16.92 2.63
N PRO A 528 13.62 17.16 2.30
CA PRO A 528 13.25 18.36 1.55
C PRO A 528 13.69 19.65 2.23
N LYS A 529 14.07 20.68 1.46
CA LYS A 529 14.56 21.97 1.99
C LYS A 529 13.57 22.65 2.94
N ASP A 530 12.28 22.55 2.67
CA ASP A 530 11.22 23.11 3.51
C ASP A 530 11.04 22.32 4.82
N PHE A 531 11.31 21.00 4.83
CA PHE A 531 11.36 20.20 6.04
C PHE A 531 12.53 20.62 6.93
N LEU A 532 13.71 20.81 6.36
CA LEU A 532 14.90 21.25 7.10
C LEU A 532 14.68 22.58 7.82
N LYS A 533 13.95 23.51 7.21
CA LYS A 533 13.61 24.81 7.81
C LYS A 533 12.70 24.68 9.05
N CYS A 534 12.01 23.57 9.24
CA CYS A 534 11.15 23.32 10.41
C CYS A 534 11.93 22.90 11.65
N ILE A 535 13.16 22.43 11.52
CA ILE A 535 14.01 21.96 12.63
C ILE A 535 14.53 23.18 13.40
N LYS A 536 14.33 23.16 14.71
CA LYS A 536 14.71 24.23 15.66
C LYS A 536 15.75 23.74 16.64
#